data_d825a76b5286ab0531daf44b46ef5a3c
#
_entry.id   d825a76b5286ab0531daf44b46ef5a3c
#
_cell.length_a   1.000
_cell.length_b   1.000
_cell.length_c   1.000
_cell.angle_alpha   90.00
_cell.angle_beta   90.00
_cell.angle_gamma   90.00
#
_symmetry.space_group_name_H-M   'P 1'
#
loop_
_entity.id
_entity.type
_entity.pdbx_description
1 polymer ?
#
loop_
_entity_poly.entity_id
_entity_poly.type
_entity_poly.pdbx_seq_one_letter_code
_entity_poly.pdbx_strand_id
1 'polypeptide(L)'
;MLTGVGNERTILVYRGASEELKKENIPWDNLQTKWLYIAPLSGELCHVFEDIIDFAVKNKIRIALNPGACQLALPEKVLRRAISKVDILLLNQEEASILTKISYTKEKEIFKRLDEICPGVVIMTKGEKGVTISDGRYLYRVDGVKTKFVDKTGAGDAFGSGFVSGFIQSSGNIEFGIQLAFGNALSCLTKLGAKNGLLKKGEKFVKVKITKEACAQNGLCKCKIC
;
A
#
# COMPACT_ATOMS: atom_id res chain seq x y z
N MET A 1 -9.70 18.66 11.40
CA MET A 1 -10.54 17.44 11.41
C MET A 1 -11.70 17.67 12.35
N LEU A 2 -12.92 17.44 11.88
CA LEU A 2 -14.14 17.54 12.69
C LEU A 2 -14.57 16.12 13.06
N THR A 3 -14.75 15.85 14.34
CA THR A 3 -15.24 14.56 14.84
C THR A 3 -16.73 14.65 15.16
N GLY A 4 -17.53 13.79 14.54
CA GLY A 4 -18.97 13.67 14.79
C GLY A 4 -19.29 12.59 15.82
N VAL A 5 -20.60 12.43 16.09
CA VAL A 5 -21.10 11.36 16.95
C VAL A 5 -20.97 10.01 16.20
N GLY A 6 -20.51 8.96 16.87
CA GLY A 6 -20.41 7.62 16.28
C GLY A 6 -19.12 7.32 15.52
N ASN A 7 -18.00 7.98 15.83
CA ASN A 7 -16.70 7.83 15.15
C ASN A 7 -16.65 8.27 13.68
N GLU A 8 -17.68 8.93 13.19
CA GLU A 8 -17.64 9.60 11.90
C GLU A 8 -16.75 10.85 11.98
N ARG A 9 -15.99 11.08 10.93
CA ARG A 9 -15.11 12.24 10.87
C ARG A 9 -15.18 12.89 9.50
N THR A 10 -15.21 14.20 9.49
CA THR A 10 -15.01 15.00 8.29
C THR A 10 -13.61 15.59 8.31
N ILE A 11 -12.87 15.36 7.24
CA ILE A 11 -11.53 15.89 7.09
C ILE A 11 -11.59 17.07 6.15
N LEU A 12 -11.31 18.27 6.67
CA LEU A 12 -11.10 19.46 5.86
C LEU A 12 -9.62 19.51 5.51
N VAL A 13 -9.31 19.51 4.21
CA VAL A 13 -7.94 19.48 3.71
C VAL A 13 -7.64 20.79 2.99
N TYR A 14 -6.58 21.46 3.40
CA TYR A 14 -5.89 22.48 2.63
C TYR A 14 -4.46 22.02 2.39
N ARG A 15 -4.12 21.71 1.14
CA ARG A 15 -2.84 21.03 0.80
C ARG A 15 -1.69 22.00 0.57
N GLY A 16 -2.01 23.28 0.29
CA GLY A 16 -0.99 24.35 0.11
C GLY A 16 0.11 23.96 -0.87
N ALA A 17 1.35 24.09 -0.45
CA ALA A 17 2.53 23.86 -1.28
C ALA A 17 2.60 22.46 -1.92
N SER A 18 1.94 21.45 -1.36
CA SER A 18 1.93 20.10 -1.95
C SER A 18 1.14 20.00 -3.25
N GLU A 19 0.23 20.96 -3.52
CA GLU A 19 -0.50 21.07 -4.78
C GLU A 19 0.33 21.78 -5.88
N GLU A 20 1.34 22.54 -5.47
CA GLU A 20 2.16 23.39 -6.34
C GLU A 20 3.47 22.69 -6.76
N LEU A 21 3.77 21.53 -6.18
CA LEU A 21 4.98 20.77 -6.53
C LEU A 21 4.92 20.29 -7.98
N LYS A 22 5.95 20.63 -8.74
CA LYS A 22 6.10 20.30 -10.16
C LYS A 22 7.27 19.34 -10.40
N LYS A 23 7.40 18.87 -11.62
CA LYS A 23 8.48 17.96 -12.05
C LYS A 23 9.88 18.51 -11.72
N GLU A 24 10.06 19.81 -11.87
CA GLU A 24 11.33 20.51 -11.63
C GLU A 24 11.72 20.53 -10.14
N ASN A 25 10.73 20.39 -9.25
CA ASN A 25 10.99 20.36 -7.81
C ASN A 25 11.47 18.98 -7.31
N ILE A 26 11.40 17.95 -8.16
CA ILE A 26 11.88 16.61 -7.80
C ILE A 26 13.41 16.58 -7.95
N PRO A 27 14.15 16.25 -6.88
CA PRO A 27 15.62 16.24 -6.92
C PRO A 27 16.13 14.95 -7.61
N TRP A 28 15.88 14.81 -8.91
CA TRP A 28 16.16 13.61 -9.70
C TRP A 28 17.59 13.08 -9.51
N ASP A 29 18.58 13.95 -9.51
CA ASP A 29 20.00 13.59 -9.37
C ASP A 29 20.35 13.07 -7.98
N ASN A 30 19.51 13.37 -6.97
CA ASN A 30 19.70 12.94 -5.59
C ASN A 30 18.90 11.67 -5.25
N LEU A 31 18.06 11.15 -6.16
CA LEU A 31 17.27 9.94 -5.95
C LEU A 31 18.10 8.65 -6.18
N GLN A 32 19.29 8.57 -5.60
CA GLN A 32 20.13 7.37 -5.62
C GLN A 32 19.72 6.44 -4.48
N THR A 33 18.80 5.53 -4.77
CA THR A 33 18.26 4.61 -3.79
C THR A 33 17.99 3.22 -4.40
N LYS A 34 17.79 2.21 -3.54
CA LYS A 34 17.39 0.86 -3.98
C LYS A 34 15.89 0.69 -4.06
N TRP A 35 15.12 1.51 -3.34
CA TRP A 35 13.69 1.45 -3.26
C TRP A 35 13.08 2.85 -3.27
N LEU A 36 11.97 3.00 -3.98
CA LEU A 36 11.14 4.19 -3.97
C LEU A 36 9.74 3.81 -3.46
N TYR A 37 9.28 4.44 -2.39
CA TYR A 37 7.91 4.34 -1.92
C TYR A 37 7.13 5.54 -2.45
N ILE A 38 6.21 5.29 -3.38
CA ILE A 38 5.34 6.31 -3.97
C ILE A 38 4.02 6.30 -3.20
N ALA A 39 3.84 7.29 -2.35
CA ALA A 39 2.59 7.55 -1.64
C ALA A 39 1.57 8.25 -2.56
N PRO A 40 0.32 8.45 -2.10
CA PRO A 40 -0.67 9.21 -2.85
C PRO A 40 -0.14 10.58 -3.27
N LEU A 41 -0.14 10.84 -4.57
CA LEU A 41 0.23 12.13 -5.14
C LEU A 41 -1.00 13.05 -5.22
N SER A 42 -0.76 14.35 -5.33
CA SER A 42 -1.82 15.36 -5.51
C SER A 42 -1.32 16.51 -6.38
N GLY A 43 -2.24 17.34 -6.87
CA GLY A 43 -1.92 18.51 -7.68
C GLY A 43 -1.12 18.16 -8.93
N GLU A 44 -0.15 19.00 -9.27
CA GLU A 44 0.71 18.86 -10.45
C GLU A 44 1.53 17.55 -10.44
N LEU A 45 1.87 17.00 -9.25
CA LEU A 45 2.61 15.74 -9.17
C LEU A 45 1.84 14.53 -9.73
N CYS A 46 0.52 14.61 -9.85
CA CYS A 46 -0.26 13.56 -10.51
C CYS A 46 0.13 13.37 -11.98
N HIS A 47 0.48 14.46 -12.66
CA HIS A 47 0.91 14.45 -14.04
C HIS A 47 2.36 13.93 -14.21
N VAL A 48 3.14 13.94 -13.13
CA VAL A 48 4.53 13.47 -13.11
C VAL A 48 4.64 11.99 -12.75
N PHE A 49 3.53 11.33 -12.46
CA PHE A 49 3.52 9.94 -12.00
C PHE A 49 4.24 8.96 -12.94
N GLU A 50 3.99 9.06 -14.26
CA GLU A 50 4.67 8.20 -15.24
C GLU A 50 6.18 8.48 -15.29
N ASP A 51 6.59 9.74 -15.20
CA ASP A 51 8.02 10.12 -15.16
C ASP A 51 8.74 9.49 -13.96
N ILE A 52 8.08 9.47 -12.78
CA ILE A 52 8.64 8.86 -11.57
C ILE A 52 8.83 7.34 -11.76
N ILE A 53 7.82 6.67 -12.33
CA ILE A 53 7.89 5.23 -12.64
C ILE A 53 9.02 4.95 -13.65
N ASP A 54 9.08 5.70 -14.75
CA ASP A 54 10.06 5.49 -15.79
C ASP A 54 11.49 5.81 -15.29
N PHE A 55 11.65 6.82 -14.45
CA PHE A 55 12.90 7.11 -13.76
C PHE A 55 13.35 5.93 -12.89
N ALA A 56 12.46 5.40 -12.06
CA ALA A 56 12.78 4.27 -11.18
C ALA A 56 13.20 3.04 -11.99
N VAL A 57 12.46 2.71 -13.05
CA VAL A 57 12.80 1.58 -13.94
C VAL A 57 14.15 1.78 -14.63
N LYS A 58 14.41 2.97 -15.19
CA LYS A 58 15.68 3.31 -15.85
C LYS A 58 16.87 3.14 -14.91
N ASN A 59 16.70 3.51 -13.64
CA ASN A 59 17.77 3.45 -12.62
C ASN A 59 17.76 2.14 -11.81
N LYS A 60 16.95 1.13 -12.20
CA LYS A 60 16.83 -0.16 -11.51
C LYS A 60 16.43 -0.03 -10.04
N ILE A 61 15.64 0.98 -9.73
CA ILE A 61 15.09 1.23 -8.40
C ILE A 61 13.80 0.42 -8.28
N ARG A 62 13.66 -0.35 -7.21
CA ARG A 62 12.43 -1.09 -6.91
C ARG A 62 11.33 -0.15 -6.43
N ILE A 63 10.08 -0.47 -6.78
CA ILE A 63 8.95 0.42 -6.56
C ILE A 63 7.93 -0.21 -5.62
N ALA A 64 7.63 0.48 -4.52
CA ALA A 64 6.43 0.26 -3.72
C ALA A 64 5.45 1.40 -4.00
N LEU A 65 4.23 1.08 -4.38
CA LEU A 65 3.21 2.05 -4.79
C LEU A 65 1.96 1.92 -3.91
N ASN A 66 1.54 3.04 -3.33
CA ASN A 66 0.21 3.22 -2.77
C ASN A 66 -0.49 4.34 -3.56
N PRO A 67 -1.24 4.02 -4.62
CA PRO A 67 -1.85 5.04 -5.46
C PRO A 67 -2.99 5.76 -4.74
N GLY A 68 -3.04 7.08 -4.85
CA GLY A 68 -4.17 7.88 -4.39
C GLY A 68 -5.23 8.07 -5.48
N ALA A 69 -6.26 8.85 -5.14
CA ALA A 69 -7.40 9.09 -6.03
C ALA A 69 -6.98 9.64 -7.41
N CYS A 70 -6.01 10.54 -7.47
CA CYS A 70 -5.58 11.11 -8.74
C CYS A 70 -4.86 10.10 -9.64
N GLN A 71 -4.04 9.21 -9.06
CA GLN A 71 -3.37 8.16 -9.84
C GLN A 71 -4.41 7.12 -10.33
N LEU A 72 -5.39 6.76 -9.49
CA LEU A 72 -6.46 5.84 -9.85
C LEU A 72 -7.41 6.40 -10.91
N ALA A 73 -7.49 7.73 -11.04
CA ALA A 73 -8.27 8.41 -12.09
C ALA A 73 -7.55 8.50 -13.44
N LEU A 74 -6.27 8.12 -13.53
CA LEU A 74 -5.53 8.11 -14.80
C LEU A 74 -6.15 7.14 -15.82
N PRO A 75 -5.94 7.36 -17.12
CA PRO A 75 -6.37 6.43 -18.14
C PRO A 75 -5.89 5.00 -17.85
N GLU A 76 -6.78 4.01 -18.02
CA GLU A 76 -6.50 2.61 -17.67
C GLU A 76 -5.17 2.10 -18.26
N LYS A 77 -4.85 2.49 -19.50
CA LYS A 77 -3.60 2.10 -20.18
C LYS A 77 -2.37 2.61 -19.44
N VAL A 78 -2.41 3.86 -18.96
CA VAL A 78 -1.32 4.51 -18.19
C VAL A 78 -1.14 3.80 -16.87
N LEU A 79 -2.22 3.62 -16.13
CA LEU A 79 -2.20 3.00 -14.82
C LEU A 79 -1.72 1.54 -14.87
N ARG A 80 -2.20 0.75 -15.85
CA ARG A 80 -1.73 -0.62 -16.07
C ARG A 80 -0.25 -0.70 -16.42
N ARG A 81 0.23 0.20 -17.30
CA ARG A 81 1.65 0.29 -17.64
C ARG A 81 2.50 0.59 -16.39
N ALA A 82 2.07 1.50 -15.54
CA ALA A 82 2.77 1.83 -14.30
C ALA A 82 2.77 0.63 -13.33
N ILE A 83 1.60 0.04 -13.05
CA ILE A 83 1.46 -1.09 -12.12
C ILE A 83 2.25 -2.32 -12.57
N SER A 84 2.37 -2.57 -13.88
CA SER A 84 3.17 -3.70 -14.38
C SER A 84 4.67 -3.62 -14.08
N LYS A 85 5.14 -2.50 -13.53
CA LYS A 85 6.54 -2.24 -13.16
C LYS A 85 6.75 -2.16 -11.63
N VAL A 86 5.70 -2.39 -10.86
CA VAL A 86 5.69 -2.23 -9.41
C VAL A 86 6.05 -3.54 -8.72
N ASP A 87 6.93 -3.48 -7.72
CA ASP A 87 7.32 -4.63 -6.90
C ASP A 87 6.36 -4.88 -5.73
N ILE A 88 5.75 -3.80 -5.18
CA ILE A 88 4.76 -3.90 -4.10
C ILE A 88 3.65 -2.90 -4.41
N LEU A 89 2.42 -3.39 -4.57
CA LEU A 89 1.21 -2.57 -4.75
C LEU A 89 0.37 -2.62 -3.48
N LEU A 90 0.12 -1.46 -2.88
CA LEU A 90 -0.72 -1.32 -1.70
C LEU A 90 -2.01 -0.59 -2.06
N LEU A 91 -3.15 -1.19 -1.71
CA LEU A 91 -4.48 -0.65 -1.94
C LEU A 91 -5.36 -0.88 -0.71
N ASN A 92 -6.37 -0.03 -0.49
CA ASN A 92 -7.51 -0.43 0.33
C ASN A 92 -8.58 -1.12 -0.54
N GLN A 93 -9.66 -1.63 0.09
CA GLN A 93 -10.73 -2.34 -0.63
C GLN A 93 -11.43 -1.48 -1.69
N GLU A 94 -11.64 -0.21 -1.40
CA GLU A 94 -12.30 0.74 -2.32
C GLU A 94 -11.40 1.04 -3.52
N GLU A 95 -10.13 1.31 -3.27
CA GLU A 95 -9.12 1.54 -4.30
C GLU A 95 -8.93 0.31 -5.20
N ALA A 96 -8.90 -0.88 -4.61
CA ALA A 96 -8.84 -2.14 -5.34
C ALA A 96 -10.09 -2.35 -6.22
N SER A 97 -11.28 -2.00 -5.71
CA SER A 97 -12.53 -2.04 -6.46
C SER A 97 -12.54 -1.07 -7.63
N ILE A 98 -12.06 0.17 -7.42
CA ILE A 98 -11.94 1.19 -8.48
C ILE A 98 -10.98 0.70 -9.57
N LEU A 99 -9.79 0.24 -9.20
CA LEU A 99 -8.74 -0.21 -10.11
C LEU A 99 -9.19 -1.40 -10.96
N THR A 100 -9.84 -2.38 -10.34
CA THR A 100 -10.25 -3.62 -11.00
C THR A 100 -11.63 -3.53 -11.66
N LYS A 101 -12.45 -2.55 -11.28
CA LYS A 101 -13.88 -2.42 -11.64
C LYS A 101 -14.72 -3.62 -11.15
N ILE A 102 -14.28 -4.24 -10.06
CA ILE A 102 -14.92 -5.38 -9.41
C ILE A 102 -15.36 -4.98 -8.01
N SER A 103 -16.59 -5.34 -7.63
CA SER A 103 -17.10 -5.07 -6.27
C SER A 103 -16.15 -5.62 -5.20
N TYR A 104 -15.88 -4.83 -4.16
CA TYR A 104 -15.01 -5.23 -3.04
C TYR A 104 -15.52 -6.46 -2.26
N THR A 105 -16.79 -6.87 -2.45
CA THR A 105 -17.34 -8.11 -1.90
C THR A 105 -16.79 -9.35 -2.60
N LYS A 106 -16.21 -9.20 -3.80
CA LYS A 106 -15.67 -10.27 -4.63
C LYS A 106 -14.14 -10.36 -4.54
N GLU A 107 -13.63 -10.53 -3.32
CA GLU A 107 -12.19 -10.48 -3.01
C GLU A 107 -11.35 -11.39 -3.93
N LYS A 108 -11.80 -12.61 -4.21
CA LYS A 108 -11.08 -13.55 -5.08
C LYS A 108 -10.93 -13.04 -6.51
N GLU A 109 -12.00 -12.47 -7.06
CA GLU A 109 -11.98 -11.91 -8.41
C GLU A 109 -11.04 -10.68 -8.48
N ILE A 110 -11.05 -9.85 -7.43
CA ILE A 110 -10.14 -8.70 -7.30
C ILE A 110 -8.68 -9.17 -7.33
N PHE A 111 -8.29 -10.12 -6.48
CA PHE A 111 -6.91 -10.61 -6.45
C PHE A 111 -6.49 -11.26 -7.76
N LYS A 112 -7.36 -12.04 -8.39
CA LYS A 112 -7.09 -12.58 -9.72
C LYS A 112 -6.75 -11.48 -10.73
N ARG A 113 -7.53 -10.39 -10.70
CA ARG A 113 -7.31 -9.26 -11.60
C ARG A 113 -6.05 -8.46 -11.25
N LEU A 114 -5.77 -8.28 -9.97
CA LEU A 114 -4.57 -7.57 -9.51
C LEU A 114 -3.30 -8.35 -9.83
N ASP A 115 -3.28 -9.67 -9.62
CA ASP A 115 -2.15 -10.54 -9.96
C ASP A 115 -1.88 -10.62 -11.49
N GLU A 116 -2.93 -10.35 -12.31
CA GLU A 116 -2.76 -10.23 -13.77
C GLU A 116 -2.00 -8.97 -14.18
N ILE A 117 -2.14 -7.88 -13.45
CA ILE A 117 -1.59 -6.55 -13.81
C ILE A 117 -0.35 -6.16 -13.02
N CYS A 118 -0.17 -6.71 -11.82
CA CYS A 118 0.97 -6.46 -10.94
C CYS A 118 1.82 -7.72 -10.82
N PRO A 119 3.09 -7.71 -11.27
CA PRO A 119 3.97 -8.87 -11.16
C PRO A 119 4.53 -9.06 -9.75
N GLY A 120 4.43 -8.04 -8.92
CA GLY A 120 4.95 -8.00 -7.56
C GLY A 120 3.95 -8.45 -6.49
N VAL A 121 4.22 -8.06 -5.25
CA VAL A 121 3.34 -8.34 -4.11
C VAL A 121 2.17 -7.36 -4.12
N VAL A 122 0.95 -7.89 -4.02
CA VAL A 122 -0.28 -7.09 -3.92
C VAL A 122 -0.82 -7.15 -2.51
N ILE A 123 -1.09 -6.00 -1.92
CA ILE A 123 -1.60 -5.84 -0.56
C ILE A 123 -2.95 -5.14 -0.64
N MET A 124 -3.98 -5.73 -0.05
CA MET A 124 -5.30 -5.11 0.10
C MET A 124 -5.67 -5.00 1.57
N THR A 125 -5.62 -3.77 2.10
CA THR A 125 -6.06 -3.48 3.46
C THR A 125 -7.59 -3.37 3.53
N LYS A 126 -8.17 -3.86 4.63
CA LYS A 126 -9.62 -3.94 4.85
C LYS A 126 -10.04 -3.24 6.15
N GLY A 127 -9.24 -2.28 6.59
CA GLY A 127 -9.46 -1.55 7.84
C GLY A 127 -9.52 -2.49 9.04
N GLU A 128 -10.60 -2.42 9.80
CA GLU A 128 -10.81 -3.27 10.98
C GLU A 128 -10.97 -4.76 10.67
N LYS A 129 -11.16 -5.12 9.40
CA LYS A 129 -11.27 -6.52 8.94
C LYS A 129 -9.91 -7.15 8.62
N GLY A 130 -8.81 -6.40 8.75
CA GLY A 130 -7.46 -6.90 8.54
C GLY A 130 -6.89 -6.67 7.14
N VAL A 131 -6.16 -7.65 6.61
CA VAL A 131 -5.48 -7.54 5.31
C VAL A 131 -5.46 -8.87 4.59
N THR A 132 -5.47 -8.81 3.26
CA THR A 132 -5.13 -9.94 2.38
C THR A 132 -3.98 -9.52 1.48
N ILE A 133 -3.01 -10.40 1.29
CA ILE A 133 -1.80 -10.17 0.49
C ILE A 133 -1.61 -11.33 -0.47
N SER A 134 -1.24 -11.02 -1.72
CA SER A 134 -0.87 -12.01 -2.73
C SER A 134 0.57 -11.79 -3.19
N ASP A 135 1.31 -12.87 -3.38
CA ASP A 135 2.60 -12.88 -4.08
C ASP A 135 2.52 -13.59 -5.45
N GLY A 136 1.29 -13.81 -5.93
CA GLY A 136 0.99 -14.57 -7.14
C GLY A 136 1.03 -16.09 -6.96
N ARG A 137 1.55 -16.60 -5.81
CA ARG A 137 1.61 -18.04 -5.47
C ARG A 137 0.79 -18.36 -4.25
N TYR A 138 0.83 -17.49 -3.24
CA TYR A 138 0.15 -17.66 -1.97
C TYR A 138 -0.69 -16.44 -1.65
N LEU A 139 -1.81 -16.68 -0.98
CA LEU A 139 -2.58 -15.67 -0.29
C LEU A 139 -2.27 -15.73 1.21
N TYR A 140 -1.86 -14.61 1.74
CA TYR A 140 -1.64 -14.41 3.17
C TYR A 140 -2.79 -13.59 3.72
N ARG A 141 -3.43 -14.09 4.79
CA ARG A 141 -4.53 -13.38 5.45
C ARG A 141 -4.21 -13.15 6.90
N VAL A 142 -4.56 -11.97 7.36
CA VAL A 142 -4.52 -11.61 8.78
C VAL A 142 -5.84 -10.94 9.10
N ASP A 143 -6.54 -11.47 10.09
CA ASP A 143 -7.77 -10.88 10.60
C ASP A 143 -7.47 -9.58 11.34
N GLY A 144 -8.45 -8.69 11.38
CA GLY A 144 -8.33 -7.44 12.09
C GLY A 144 -8.12 -7.64 13.58
N VAL A 145 -7.23 -6.86 14.14
CA VAL A 145 -6.94 -6.87 15.57
C VAL A 145 -7.85 -5.87 16.28
N LYS A 146 -8.65 -6.37 17.20
CA LYS A 146 -9.45 -5.49 18.07
C LYS A 146 -8.51 -4.73 19.00
N THR A 147 -8.42 -3.44 18.81
CA THR A 147 -7.63 -2.55 19.66
C THR A 147 -8.39 -1.28 19.98
N LYS A 148 -8.15 -0.70 21.15
CA LYS A 148 -8.60 0.67 21.43
C LYS A 148 -7.68 1.60 20.65
N PHE A 149 -8.25 2.50 19.90
CA PHE A 149 -7.50 3.50 19.14
C PHE A 149 -7.80 4.91 19.65
N VAL A 150 -6.81 5.77 19.56
CA VAL A 150 -6.90 7.20 19.86
C VAL A 150 -7.20 7.96 18.57
N ASP A 151 -6.46 7.62 17.50
CA ASP A 151 -6.63 8.24 16.17
C ASP A 151 -6.34 7.22 15.08
N LYS A 152 -7.21 7.17 14.05
CA LYS A 152 -7.04 6.29 12.87
C LYS A 152 -6.18 6.92 11.77
N THR A 153 -5.80 8.20 11.93
CA THR A 153 -5.05 8.94 10.93
C THR A 153 -3.65 8.34 10.75
N GLY A 154 -3.28 8.06 9.49
CA GLY A 154 -1.96 7.52 9.16
C GLY A 154 -1.78 6.02 9.39
N ALA A 155 -2.78 5.28 9.88
CA ALA A 155 -2.65 3.84 10.10
C ALA A 155 -2.35 3.07 8.80
N GLY A 156 -2.96 3.46 7.67
CA GLY A 156 -2.67 2.89 6.35
C GLY A 156 -1.25 3.16 5.89
N ASP A 157 -0.77 4.39 6.07
CA ASP A 157 0.60 4.79 5.74
C ASP A 157 1.63 4.08 6.64
N ALA A 158 1.31 3.97 7.94
CA ALA A 158 2.11 3.21 8.90
C ALA A 158 2.17 1.72 8.53
N PHE A 159 1.06 1.15 8.06
CA PHE A 159 1.02 -0.23 7.57
C PHE A 159 1.92 -0.39 6.34
N GLY A 160 1.72 0.44 5.32
CA GLY A 160 2.47 0.36 4.06
C GLY A 160 3.96 0.54 4.26
N SER A 161 4.37 1.59 4.98
CA SER A 161 5.78 1.84 5.30
C SER A 161 6.40 0.72 6.15
N GLY A 162 5.64 0.18 7.11
CA GLY A 162 6.05 -0.95 7.93
C GLY A 162 6.26 -2.22 7.10
N PHE A 163 5.33 -2.52 6.17
CA PHE A 163 5.47 -3.67 5.27
C PHE A 163 6.72 -3.57 4.40
N VAL A 164 6.89 -2.46 3.69
CA VAL A 164 8.04 -2.25 2.80
C VAL A 164 9.35 -2.30 3.58
N SER A 165 9.41 -1.66 4.76
CA SER A 165 10.58 -1.72 5.63
C SER A 165 10.89 -3.14 6.06
N GLY A 166 9.90 -3.91 6.52
CA GLY A 166 10.07 -5.31 6.92
C GLY A 166 10.49 -6.20 5.76
N PHE A 167 9.88 -6.02 4.60
CA PHE A 167 10.21 -6.75 3.39
C PHE A 167 11.67 -6.52 2.96
N ILE A 168 12.15 -5.27 3.02
CA ILE A 168 13.54 -4.93 2.71
C ILE A 168 14.49 -5.52 3.75
N GLN A 169 14.21 -5.34 5.05
CA GLN A 169 15.06 -5.83 6.14
C GLN A 169 15.22 -7.35 6.15
N SER A 170 14.21 -8.07 5.72
CA SER A 170 14.18 -9.53 5.70
C SER A 170 14.51 -10.15 4.33
N SER A 171 15.06 -9.37 3.41
CA SER A 171 15.42 -9.82 2.06
C SER A 171 14.24 -10.45 1.30
N GLY A 172 13.03 -9.90 1.47
CA GLY A 172 11.85 -10.30 0.71
C GLY A 172 10.89 -11.24 1.47
N ASN A 173 11.06 -11.44 2.78
CA ASN A 173 10.13 -12.26 3.56
C ASN A 173 8.82 -11.52 3.80
N ILE A 174 7.75 -12.01 3.16
CA ILE A 174 6.41 -11.41 3.25
C ILE A 174 5.85 -11.49 4.66
N GLU A 175 6.02 -12.63 5.34
CA GLU A 175 5.47 -12.83 6.69
C GLU A 175 6.11 -11.85 7.69
N PHE A 176 7.41 -11.60 7.59
CA PHE A 176 8.08 -10.60 8.42
C PHE A 176 7.59 -9.18 8.06
N GLY A 177 7.40 -8.88 6.75
CA GLY A 177 6.79 -7.64 6.30
C GLY A 177 5.41 -7.42 6.91
N ILE A 178 4.55 -8.43 6.92
CA ILE A 178 3.22 -8.41 7.55
C ILE A 178 3.33 -8.12 9.05
N GLN A 179 4.22 -8.82 9.75
CA GLN A 179 4.39 -8.63 11.19
C GLN A 179 4.78 -7.20 11.55
N LEU A 180 5.75 -6.63 10.82
CA LEU A 180 6.20 -5.26 11.07
C LEU A 180 5.14 -4.23 10.66
N ALA A 181 4.39 -4.47 9.57
CA ALA A 181 3.29 -3.63 9.13
C ALA A 181 2.20 -3.50 10.19
N PHE A 182 1.74 -4.63 10.73
CA PHE A 182 0.74 -4.64 11.80
C PHE A 182 1.26 -3.97 13.06
N GLY A 183 2.49 -4.31 13.47
CA GLY A 183 3.12 -3.68 14.64
C GLY A 183 3.15 -2.17 14.53
N ASN A 184 3.58 -1.64 13.38
CA ASN A 184 3.67 -0.21 13.13
C ASN A 184 2.29 0.47 13.08
N ALA A 185 1.32 -0.14 12.37
CA ALA A 185 -0.03 0.39 12.27
C ALA A 185 -0.74 0.41 13.64
N LEU A 186 -0.67 -0.69 14.39
CA LEU A 186 -1.28 -0.78 15.73
C LEU A 186 -0.65 0.23 16.69
N SER A 187 0.67 0.42 16.64
CA SER A 187 1.36 1.43 17.44
C SER A 187 0.94 2.86 17.05
N CYS A 188 0.80 3.15 15.75
CA CYS A 188 0.30 4.44 15.26
C CYS A 188 -1.09 4.76 15.81
N LEU A 189 -2.01 3.79 15.86
CA LEU A 189 -3.37 3.96 16.39
C LEU A 189 -3.44 4.37 17.87
N THR A 190 -2.38 4.17 18.64
CA THR A 190 -2.35 4.48 20.08
C THR A 190 -2.06 5.94 20.39
N LYS A 191 -1.72 6.75 19.40
CA LYS A 191 -1.32 8.15 19.58
C LYS A 191 -2.15 9.06 18.69
N LEU A 192 -2.33 10.31 19.13
CA LEU A 192 -2.95 11.33 18.28
C LEU A 192 -1.99 11.77 17.18
N GLY A 193 -2.46 11.79 15.94
CA GLY A 193 -1.70 12.22 14.76
C GLY A 193 -0.95 11.09 14.04
N ALA A 194 -0.75 11.27 12.75
CA ALA A 194 -0.33 10.23 11.80
C ALA A 194 1.08 9.64 12.01
N LYS A 195 1.94 10.29 12.80
CA LYS A 195 3.37 9.91 12.94
C LYS A 195 3.83 9.68 14.38
N ASN A 196 3.00 9.96 15.36
CA ASN A 196 3.44 9.98 16.76
C ASN A 196 3.59 8.60 17.41
N GLY A 197 3.03 7.57 16.82
CA GLY A 197 3.10 6.20 17.32
C GLY A 197 3.93 5.25 16.44
N LEU A 198 4.70 5.77 15.47
CA LEU A 198 5.51 4.91 14.62
C LEU A 198 6.62 4.19 15.39
N LEU A 199 6.82 2.91 15.09
CA LEU A 199 7.86 2.10 15.71
C LEU A 199 9.26 2.59 15.35
N LYS A 200 10.15 2.58 16.32
CA LYS A 200 11.57 2.79 16.12
C LYS A 200 12.30 1.46 15.93
N LYS A 201 13.48 1.52 15.32
CA LYS A 201 14.32 0.33 15.13
C LYS A 201 14.59 -0.39 16.46
N GLY A 202 14.30 -1.68 16.51
CA GLY A 202 14.51 -2.52 17.69
C GLY A 202 13.36 -2.53 18.70
N GLU A 203 12.31 -1.74 18.51
CA GLU A 203 11.15 -1.79 19.38
C GLU A 203 10.37 -3.10 19.20
N LYS A 204 9.89 -3.65 20.33
CA LYS A 204 9.03 -4.82 20.35
C LYS A 204 7.62 -4.43 19.89
N PHE A 205 6.96 -5.30 19.17
CA PHE A 205 5.60 -5.11 18.69
C PHE A 205 4.76 -6.39 18.77
N VAL A 206 3.46 -6.23 18.76
CA VAL A 206 2.49 -7.33 18.81
C VAL A 206 2.59 -8.17 17.53
N LYS A 207 2.69 -9.49 17.71
CA LYS A 207 2.66 -10.45 16.60
C LYS A 207 1.23 -10.82 16.26
N VAL A 208 0.97 -11.01 14.97
CA VAL A 208 -0.34 -11.42 14.45
C VAL A 208 -0.28 -12.84 13.88
N LYS A 209 -1.42 -13.53 13.91
CA LYS A 209 -1.55 -14.85 13.27
C LYS A 209 -1.73 -14.64 11.77
N ILE A 210 -0.86 -15.26 10.98
CA ILE A 210 -0.94 -15.24 9.51
C ILE A 210 -1.47 -16.59 9.04
N THR A 211 -2.49 -16.58 8.22
CA THR A 211 -2.97 -17.75 7.48
C THR A 211 -2.43 -17.68 6.06
N LYS A 212 -1.82 -18.78 5.59
CA LYS A 212 -1.21 -18.87 4.26
C LYS A 212 -1.87 -19.99 3.46
N GLU A 213 -2.36 -19.66 2.28
CA GLU A 213 -3.07 -20.58 1.38
C GLU A 213 -2.45 -20.50 -0.02
N ALA A 214 -2.25 -21.65 -0.68
CA ALA A 214 -1.78 -21.66 -2.06
C ALA A 214 -2.86 -21.14 -3.02
N CYS A 215 -2.49 -20.26 -3.95
CA CYS A 215 -3.41 -19.69 -4.95
C CYS A 215 -4.07 -20.77 -5.82
N ALA A 216 -3.36 -21.84 -6.17
CA ALA A 216 -3.88 -22.96 -6.96
C ALA A 216 -5.11 -23.63 -6.31
N GLN A 217 -5.14 -23.75 -4.97
CA GLN A 217 -6.28 -24.33 -4.24
C GLN A 217 -7.52 -23.45 -4.26
N ASN A 218 -7.37 -22.16 -4.57
CA ASN A 218 -8.45 -21.19 -4.59
C ASN A 218 -8.91 -20.82 -6.02
N GLY A 219 -8.43 -21.50 -7.07
CA GLY A 219 -8.75 -21.18 -8.46
C GLY A 219 -8.21 -19.82 -8.94
N LEU A 220 -7.22 -19.26 -8.22
CA LEU A 220 -6.65 -17.95 -8.48
C LEU A 220 -5.34 -18.03 -9.26
N CYS A 221 -4.81 -19.24 -9.50
CA CYS A 221 -3.48 -19.40 -10.07
C CYS A 221 -3.41 -19.00 -11.56
N LYS A 222 -2.61 -18.00 -11.87
CA LYS A 222 -1.87 -17.88 -13.13
C LYS A 222 -0.37 -17.97 -12.86
N CYS A 223 0.05 -18.98 -12.12
CA CYS A 223 1.46 -19.31 -12.03
C CYS A 223 1.98 -19.67 -13.43
N LYS A 224 2.90 -18.87 -13.96
CA LYS A 224 3.70 -19.27 -15.14
C LYS A 224 4.63 -20.47 -14.85
N ILE A 225 4.49 -21.10 -13.70
CA ILE A 225 5.41 -22.13 -13.17
C ILE A 225 4.65 -23.39 -12.65
N CYS A 226 3.31 -23.44 -12.80
CA CYS A 226 2.56 -24.69 -12.62
C CYS A 226 2.24 -25.31 -13.96
#